data_46d0593370e65b89362f04045ee9d297
#
_entry.id   46d0593370e65b89362f04045ee9d297
#
_cell.length_a   1.000
_cell.length_b   1.000
_cell.length_c   1.000
_cell.angle_alpha   90.00
_cell.angle_beta   90.00
_cell.angle_gamma   90.00
#
_symmetry.space_group_name_H-M   'P 1'
#
loop_
_entity.id
_entity.type
_entity.pdbx_description
1 polymer ?
#
loop_
_entity_poly.entity_id
_entity_poly.type
_entity_poly.pdbx_seq_one_letter_code
_entity_poly.pdbx_strand_id
1 'polypeptide(L)'
;MSDVKKQLLDKIANKTAVVGIVGLGYVGLPLATEFAKSGYKTIGFDVQDKKVNSVNAGHNYIGDIVDDVFKEVVESGKLSATSDFSFIKDVDAVAICVPTPLDKYQQPDISYVKGSTESVAKYLHAGMVVVLESTTYPGTTEELLMPIL
;
A
#
# COMPACT_ATOMS: atom_id res chain seq x y z
N MET A 1 8.56 13.41 22.87
CA MET A 1 8.24 12.83 21.57
C MET A 1 9.53 12.27 20.98
N SER A 2 9.55 11.00 20.52
CA SER A 2 10.78 10.47 19.93
C SER A 2 11.12 11.25 18.66
N ASP A 3 12.41 11.42 18.36
CA ASP A 3 12.88 12.11 17.14
C ASP A 3 12.25 11.54 15.86
N VAL A 4 12.10 10.22 15.83
CA VAL A 4 11.51 9.48 14.70
C VAL A 4 10.05 9.88 14.45
N LYS A 5 9.24 10.00 15.52
CA LYS A 5 7.84 10.45 15.41
C LYS A 5 7.76 11.88 14.86
N LYS A 6 8.62 12.77 15.34
CA LYS A 6 8.65 14.16 14.88
C LYS A 6 9.02 14.24 13.40
N GLN A 7 10.06 13.48 12.99
CA GLN A 7 10.48 13.41 11.59
C GLN A 7 9.35 12.95 10.67
N LEU A 8 8.59 11.92 11.06
CA LEU A 8 7.45 11.45 10.27
C LEU A 8 6.34 12.51 10.17
N LEU A 9 6.01 13.16 11.29
CA LEU A 9 5.01 14.25 11.29
C LEU A 9 5.44 15.42 10.40
N ASP A 10 6.71 15.79 10.41
CA ASP A 10 7.26 16.84 9.54
C ASP A 10 7.18 16.42 8.05
N LYS A 11 7.52 15.17 7.73
CA LYS A 11 7.37 14.63 6.36
C LYS A 11 5.92 14.65 5.89
N ILE A 12 4.98 14.31 6.75
CA ILE A 12 3.54 14.35 6.45
C ILE A 12 3.10 15.79 6.19
N ALA A 13 3.44 16.71 7.09
CA ALA A 13 3.07 18.12 6.96
C ALA A 13 3.62 18.76 5.67
N ASN A 14 4.84 18.41 5.28
CA ASN A 14 5.52 18.94 4.10
C ASN A 14 5.26 18.14 2.81
N LYS A 15 4.40 17.11 2.84
CA LYS A 15 4.10 16.21 1.70
C LYS A 15 5.33 15.49 1.14
N THR A 16 6.34 15.25 1.97
CA THR A 16 7.56 14.53 1.58
C THR A 16 7.58 13.07 2.05
N ALA A 17 6.58 12.66 2.83
CA ALA A 17 6.39 11.26 3.18
C ALA A 17 6.10 10.41 1.93
N VAL A 18 6.70 9.23 1.85
CA VAL A 18 6.45 8.25 0.79
C VAL A 18 5.44 7.22 1.30
N VAL A 19 4.37 7.02 0.54
CA VAL A 19 3.30 6.08 0.88
C VAL A 19 3.42 4.83 0.01
N GLY A 20 3.41 3.66 0.64
CA GLY A 20 3.34 2.36 -0.02
C GLY A 20 1.94 1.75 0.07
N ILE A 21 1.44 1.22 -1.01
CA ILE A 21 0.16 0.50 -1.06
C ILE A 21 0.43 -0.92 -1.53
N VAL A 22 0.19 -1.91 -0.69
CA VAL A 22 0.36 -3.34 -1.03
C VAL A 22 -0.98 -3.93 -1.43
N GLY A 23 -1.06 -4.36 -2.68
CA GLY A 23 -2.29 -4.82 -3.34
C GLY A 23 -2.96 -3.69 -4.13
N LEU A 24 -2.95 -3.81 -5.46
CA LEU A 24 -3.51 -2.81 -6.38
C LEU A 24 -4.86 -3.27 -6.95
N GLY A 25 -5.75 -3.68 -6.06
CA GLY A 25 -7.14 -4.05 -6.37
C GLY A 25 -8.12 -2.90 -6.14
N TYR A 26 -9.39 -3.26 -5.88
CA TYR A 26 -10.50 -2.31 -5.72
C TYR A 26 -10.35 -1.34 -4.54
N VAL A 27 -9.57 -1.67 -3.53
CA VAL A 27 -9.28 -0.77 -2.40
C VAL A 27 -7.94 -0.07 -2.61
N GLY A 28 -6.91 -0.83 -2.94
CA GLY A 28 -5.55 -0.31 -2.98
C GLY A 28 -5.29 0.70 -4.10
N LEU A 29 -5.77 0.46 -5.31
CA LEU A 29 -5.51 1.39 -6.43
C LEU A 29 -6.22 2.74 -6.26
N PRO A 30 -7.51 2.80 -5.86
CA PRO A 30 -8.15 4.07 -5.51
C PRO A 30 -7.44 4.81 -4.38
N LEU A 31 -7.05 4.10 -3.32
CA LEU A 31 -6.33 4.68 -2.19
C LEU A 31 -4.97 5.27 -2.63
N ALA A 32 -4.21 4.53 -3.44
CA ALA A 32 -2.94 4.99 -4.01
C ALA A 32 -3.13 6.26 -4.88
N THR A 33 -4.19 6.30 -5.67
CA THR A 33 -4.54 7.44 -6.51
C THR A 33 -4.85 8.68 -5.67
N GLU A 34 -5.62 8.53 -4.57
CA GLU A 34 -5.97 9.65 -3.69
C GLU A 34 -4.76 10.19 -2.92
N PHE A 35 -3.83 9.33 -2.46
CA PHE A 35 -2.57 9.80 -1.87
C PHE A 35 -1.73 10.58 -2.87
N ALA A 36 -1.58 10.05 -4.09
CA ALA A 36 -0.83 10.73 -5.15
C ALA A 36 -1.46 12.07 -5.53
N LYS A 37 -2.77 12.12 -5.69
CA LYS A 37 -3.57 13.33 -5.94
C LYS A 37 -3.43 14.35 -4.80
N SER A 38 -3.30 13.89 -3.57
CA SER A 38 -3.03 14.73 -2.41
C SER A 38 -1.59 15.24 -2.33
N GLY A 39 -0.73 14.88 -3.29
CA GLY A 39 0.64 15.38 -3.44
C GLY A 39 1.72 14.49 -2.84
N TYR A 40 1.37 13.33 -2.28
CA TYR A 40 2.37 12.38 -1.76
C TYR A 40 2.96 11.53 -2.89
N LYS A 41 4.26 11.27 -2.80
CA LYS A 41 4.87 10.19 -3.60
C LYS A 41 4.30 8.85 -3.14
N THR A 42 3.69 8.12 -4.05
CA THR A 42 3.00 6.86 -3.74
C THR A 42 3.55 5.74 -4.62
N ILE A 43 3.89 4.62 -3.99
CA ILE A 43 4.39 3.41 -4.65
C ILE A 43 3.39 2.28 -4.41
N GLY A 44 2.79 1.78 -5.49
CA GLY A 44 1.96 0.58 -5.44
C GLY A 44 2.81 -0.68 -5.56
N PHE A 45 2.51 -1.68 -4.74
CA PHE A 45 3.16 -2.99 -4.75
C PHE A 45 2.12 -4.06 -5.10
N ASP A 46 2.36 -4.83 -6.14
CA ASP A 46 1.51 -5.97 -6.50
C ASP A 46 2.36 -7.08 -7.10
N VAL A 47 2.03 -8.33 -6.80
CA VAL A 47 2.71 -9.51 -7.34
C VAL A 47 2.35 -9.79 -8.80
N GLN A 48 1.30 -9.15 -9.32
CA GLN A 48 0.85 -9.31 -10.70
C GLN A 48 1.48 -8.24 -11.60
N ASP A 49 2.49 -8.61 -12.37
CA ASP A 49 3.16 -7.70 -13.31
C ASP A 49 2.19 -7.02 -14.30
N LYS A 50 1.09 -7.69 -14.66
CA LYS A 50 0.06 -7.10 -15.52
C LYS A 50 -0.54 -5.82 -14.89
N LYS A 51 -0.85 -5.84 -13.60
CA LYS A 51 -1.35 -4.66 -12.87
C LYS A 51 -0.29 -3.58 -12.77
N VAL A 52 0.93 -3.98 -12.40
CA VAL A 52 2.08 -3.06 -12.31
C VAL A 52 2.30 -2.34 -13.63
N ASN A 53 2.33 -3.07 -14.74
CA ASN A 53 2.52 -2.50 -16.07
C ASN A 53 1.35 -1.58 -16.47
N SER A 54 0.10 -1.96 -16.15
CA SER A 54 -1.08 -1.11 -16.42
C SER A 54 -0.99 0.21 -15.67
N VAL A 55 -0.66 0.20 -14.38
CA VAL A 55 -0.49 1.41 -13.57
C VAL A 55 0.59 2.30 -14.15
N ASN A 56 1.77 1.77 -14.42
CA ASN A 56 2.89 2.55 -14.93
C ASN A 56 2.66 3.11 -16.35
N ALA A 57 1.77 2.46 -17.12
CA ALA A 57 1.31 2.97 -18.42
C ALA A 57 0.17 4.01 -18.32
N GLY A 58 -0.30 4.34 -17.11
CA GLY A 58 -1.43 5.23 -16.90
C GLY A 58 -2.78 4.63 -17.31
N HIS A 59 -2.86 3.31 -17.39
CA HIS A 59 -4.09 2.59 -17.73
C HIS A 59 -4.84 2.18 -16.46
N ASN A 60 -5.96 2.85 -16.21
CA ASN A 60 -6.87 2.51 -15.14
C ASN A 60 -7.68 1.24 -15.48
N TYR A 61 -7.83 0.35 -14.51
CA TYR A 61 -8.65 -0.87 -14.60
C TYR A 61 -9.70 -0.96 -13.48
N ILE A 62 -9.88 0.11 -12.70
CA ILE A 62 -10.86 0.22 -11.61
C ILE A 62 -11.89 1.28 -11.97
N GLY A 63 -13.15 0.89 -12.12
CA GLY A 63 -14.23 1.77 -12.58
C GLY A 63 -14.52 2.99 -11.68
N ASP A 64 -14.13 2.93 -10.41
CA ASP A 64 -14.37 4.01 -9.45
C ASP A 64 -13.33 5.15 -9.54
N ILE A 65 -12.30 4.99 -10.37
CA ILE A 65 -11.27 6.01 -10.57
C ILE A 65 -11.52 6.70 -11.91
N VAL A 66 -11.49 8.03 -11.93
CA VAL A 66 -11.57 8.81 -13.16
C VAL A 66 -10.28 8.68 -13.94
N ASP A 67 -10.34 8.24 -15.19
CA ASP A 67 -9.18 7.93 -16.04
C ASP A 67 -8.21 9.10 -16.21
N ASP A 68 -8.72 10.31 -16.43
CA ASP A 68 -7.88 11.50 -16.59
C ASP A 68 -7.10 11.84 -15.32
N VAL A 69 -7.73 11.69 -14.16
CA VAL A 69 -7.09 11.89 -12.85
C VAL A 69 -6.00 10.85 -12.60
N PHE A 70 -6.30 9.58 -12.92
CA PHE A 70 -5.34 8.50 -12.78
C PHE A 70 -4.11 8.71 -13.66
N LYS A 71 -4.34 9.07 -14.92
CA LYS A 71 -3.28 9.35 -15.87
C LYS A 71 -2.40 10.53 -15.42
N GLU A 72 -3.01 11.61 -14.94
CA GLU A 72 -2.30 12.78 -14.42
C GLU A 72 -1.35 12.42 -13.27
N VAL A 73 -1.80 11.65 -12.27
CA VAL A 73 -0.95 11.30 -11.12
C VAL A 73 0.19 10.35 -11.49
N VAL A 74 0.02 9.52 -12.51
CA VAL A 74 1.09 8.67 -13.04
C VAL A 74 2.08 9.50 -13.85
N GLU A 75 1.63 10.33 -14.77
CA GLU A 75 2.47 11.19 -15.62
C GLU A 75 3.25 12.23 -14.79
N SER A 76 2.69 12.72 -13.70
CA SER A 76 3.39 13.63 -12.77
C SER A 76 4.48 12.93 -11.94
N GLY A 77 4.58 11.59 -12.01
CA GLY A 77 5.52 10.80 -11.21
C GLY A 77 5.12 10.65 -9.74
N LYS A 78 3.92 11.08 -9.36
CA LYS A 78 3.40 10.91 -7.98
C LYS A 78 2.94 9.49 -7.69
N LEU A 79 2.47 8.76 -8.69
CA LEU A 79 2.08 7.35 -8.59
C LEU A 79 2.96 6.49 -9.50
N SER A 80 3.54 5.45 -8.93
CA SER A 80 4.22 4.39 -9.67
C SER A 80 3.89 3.03 -9.05
N ALA A 81 4.15 1.95 -9.76
CA ALA A 81 3.94 0.60 -9.26
C ALA A 81 5.17 -0.28 -9.52
N THR A 82 5.35 -1.30 -8.67
CA THR A 82 6.41 -2.28 -8.80
C THR A 82 6.01 -3.63 -8.23
N SER A 83 6.59 -4.70 -8.76
CA SER A 83 6.56 -6.04 -8.16
C SER A 83 7.79 -6.33 -7.28
N ASP A 84 8.75 -5.40 -7.24
CA ASP A 84 9.93 -5.49 -6.36
C ASP A 84 9.62 -4.88 -5.00
N PHE A 85 9.39 -5.73 -4.01
CA PHE A 85 9.09 -5.32 -2.63
C PHE A 85 10.28 -4.72 -1.88
N SER A 86 11.50 -4.78 -2.42
CA SER A 86 12.66 -4.14 -1.79
C SER A 86 12.54 -2.61 -1.68
N PHE A 87 11.70 -1.98 -2.52
CA PHE A 87 11.41 -0.55 -2.42
C PHE A 87 10.60 -0.15 -1.18
N ILE A 88 10.07 -1.11 -0.42
CA ILE A 88 9.41 -0.83 0.88
C ILE A 88 10.40 -0.15 1.86
N LYS A 89 11.69 -0.40 1.76
CA LYS A 89 12.71 0.29 2.57
C LYS A 89 12.69 1.83 2.44
N ASP A 90 12.15 2.34 1.34
CA ASP A 90 12.10 3.78 1.05
C ASP A 90 10.74 4.41 1.39
N VAL A 91 9.82 3.64 2.00
CA VAL A 91 8.45 4.03 2.32
C VAL A 91 8.34 4.42 3.79
N ASP A 92 7.61 5.50 4.08
CA ASP A 92 7.37 5.98 5.44
C ASP A 92 6.08 5.40 6.06
N ALA A 93 5.08 5.12 5.22
CA ALA A 93 3.82 4.50 5.64
C ALA A 93 3.36 3.48 4.60
N VAL A 94 2.97 2.29 5.04
CA VAL A 94 2.50 1.21 4.19
C VAL A 94 1.08 0.81 4.56
N ALA A 95 0.17 0.76 3.58
CA ALA A 95 -1.17 0.20 3.74
C ALA A 95 -1.27 -1.14 3.00
N ILE A 96 -1.69 -2.18 3.71
CA ILE A 96 -1.93 -3.52 3.17
C ILE A 96 -3.40 -3.61 2.76
N CYS A 97 -3.64 -3.71 1.45
CA CYS A 97 -4.95 -3.71 0.79
C CYS A 97 -5.16 -4.97 -0.06
N VAL A 98 -4.68 -6.10 0.39
CA VAL A 98 -4.78 -7.38 -0.33
C VAL A 98 -6.16 -8.01 -0.15
N PRO A 99 -6.62 -8.86 -1.10
CA PRO A 99 -7.89 -9.55 -0.99
C PRO A 99 -7.90 -10.53 0.19
N THR A 100 -9.10 -10.71 0.77
CA THR A 100 -9.39 -11.70 1.82
C THR A 100 -10.60 -12.52 1.40
N PRO A 101 -10.47 -13.37 0.34
CA PRO A 101 -11.58 -14.18 -0.12
C PRO A 101 -12.02 -15.15 0.97
N LEU A 102 -13.28 -15.60 0.92
CA LEU A 102 -13.76 -16.64 1.81
C LEU A 102 -13.24 -18.01 1.34
N ASP A 103 -12.75 -18.79 2.27
CA ASP A 103 -12.40 -20.18 2.03
C ASP A 103 -13.65 -21.08 1.90
N LYS A 104 -13.45 -22.38 1.71
CA LYS A 104 -14.54 -23.36 1.61
C LYS A 104 -15.40 -23.51 2.87
N TYR A 105 -14.94 -22.96 4.00
CA TYR A 105 -15.65 -22.96 5.28
C TYR A 105 -16.27 -21.59 5.60
N GLN A 106 -16.33 -20.68 4.63
CA GLN A 106 -16.82 -19.31 4.80
C GLN A 106 -15.99 -18.49 5.82
N GLN A 107 -14.71 -18.82 5.98
CA GLN A 107 -13.77 -18.07 6.79
C GLN A 107 -12.89 -17.18 5.89
N PRO A 108 -12.51 -15.97 6.32
CA PRO A 108 -11.57 -15.15 5.56
C PRO A 108 -10.23 -15.86 5.37
N ASP A 109 -9.80 -16.00 4.13
CA ASP A 109 -8.46 -16.50 3.81
C ASP A 109 -7.44 -15.38 4.07
N ILE A 110 -6.73 -15.48 5.18
CA ILE A 110 -5.73 -14.49 5.61
C ILE A 110 -4.33 -14.74 5.05
N SER A 111 -4.15 -15.73 4.17
CA SER A 111 -2.85 -16.07 3.59
C SER A 111 -2.21 -14.89 2.84
N TYR A 112 -3.02 -14.10 2.11
CA TYR A 112 -2.56 -12.90 1.42
C TYR A 112 -2.10 -11.82 2.40
N VAL A 113 -2.83 -11.62 3.49
CA VAL A 113 -2.46 -10.65 4.55
C VAL A 113 -1.15 -11.09 5.19
N LYS A 114 -1.02 -12.36 5.56
CA LYS A 114 0.19 -12.93 6.15
C LYS A 114 1.40 -12.76 5.21
N GLY A 115 1.30 -13.20 3.97
CA GLY A 115 2.38 -13.11 2.99
C GLY A 115 2.80 -11.67 2.69
N SER A 116 1.85 -10.75 2.63
CA SER A 116 2.13 -9.32 2.47
C SER A 116 2.84 -8.74 3.68
N THR A 117 2.40 -9.10 4.89
CA THR A 117 3.04 -8.66 6.14
C THR A 117 4.48 -9.18 6.23
N GLU A 118 4.71 -10.45 5.89
CA GLU A 118 6.07 -11.03 5.83
C GLU A 118 6.96 -10.32 4.81
N SER A 119 6.40 -9.90 3.68
CA SER A 119 7.13 -9.12 2.67
C SER A 119 7.49 -7.72 3.15
N VAL A 120 6.58 -7.06 3.88
CA VAL A 120 6.83 -5.76 4.52
C VAL A 120 7.87 -5.88 5.62
N ALA A 121 7.77 -6.91 6.47
CA ALA A 121 8.67 -7.13 7.60
C ALA A 121 10.15 -7.23 7.20
N LYS A 122 10.45 -7.75 6.00
CA LYS A 122 11.84 -7.86 5.48
C LYS A 122 12.52 -6.50 5.32
N TYR A 123 11.75 -5.44 5.13
CA TYR A 123 12.23 -4.09 4.84
C TYR A 123 11.75 -3.05 5.85
N LEU A 124 11.15 -3.53 6.95
CA LEU A 124 10.67 -2.68 8.04
C LEU A 124 11.82 -1.88 8.64
N HIS A 125 11.58 -0.61 8.90
CA HIS A 125 12.56 0.27 9.55
C HIS A 125 11.90 1.17 10.60
N ALA A 126 12.72 1.73 11.48
CA ALA A 126 12.24 2.63 12.51
C ALA A 126 11.49 3.83 11.92
N GLY A 127 10.30 4.09 12.42
CA GLY A 127 9.43 5.19 11.99
C GLY A 127 8.45 4.84 10.88
N MET A 128 8.53 3.66 10.28
CA MET A 128 7.51 3.20 9.34
C MET A 128 6.19 2.93 10.07
N VAL A 129 5.09 3.39 9.48
CA VAL A 129 3.73 3.05 9.91
C VAL A 129 3.19 1.94 9.00
N VAL A 130 2.66 0.88 9.60
CA VAL A 130 2.00 -0.22 8.86
C VAL A 130 0.52 -0.23 9.21
N VAL A 131 -0.33 -0.20 8.20
CA VAL A 131 -1.80 -0.19 8.34
C VAL A 131 -2.38 -1.39 7.60
N LEU A 132 -3.33 -2.08 8.20
CA LEU A 132 -4.12 -3.12 7.56
C LEU A 132 -5.48 -2.53 7.17
N GLU A 133 -5.74 -2.45 5.86
CA GLU A 133 -7.02 -1.99 5.29
C GLU A 133 -7.89 -3.17 4.82
N SER A 134 -7.32 -4.36 4.68
CA SER A 134 -8.07 -5.55 4.29
C SER A 134 -9.13 -5.92 5.34
N THR A 135 -10.30 -6.34 4.88
CA THR A 135 -11.37 -6.85 5.77
C THR A 135 -10.97 -8.20 6.36
N THR A 136 -10.91 -8.28 7.68
CA THR A 136 -10.51 -9.48 8.42
C THR A 136 -11.35 -9.64 9.68
N TYR A 137 -10.98 -10.55 10.57
CA TYR A 137 -11.61 -10.71 11.88
C TYR A 137 -11.02 -9.73 12.91
N PRO A 138 -11.77 -9.39 13.98
CA PRO A 138 -11.26 -8.56 15.06
C PRO A 138 -9.99 -9.15 15.70
N GLY A 139 -8.98 -8.32 15.93
CA GLY A 139 -7.70 -8.75 16.52
C GLY A 139 -6.63 -9.14 15.52
N THR A 140 -6.91 -9.21 14.22
CA THR A 140 -5.92 -9.62 13.19
C THR A 140 -4.62 -8.80 13.25
N THR A 141 -4.70 -7.51 13.50
CA THR A 141 -3.51 -6.66 13.60
C THR A 141 -2.62 -7.10 14.76
N GLU A 142 -3.20 -7.37 15.93
CA GLU A 142 -2.45 -7.74 17.13
C GLU A 142 -1.98 -9.20 17.10
N GLU A 143 -2.82 -10.10 16.58
CA GLU A 143 -2.57 -11.54 16.61
C GLU A 143 -1.73 -12.03 15.44
N LEU A 144 -1.84 -11.39 14.27
CA LEU A 144 -1.15 -11.80 13.05
C LEU A 144 -0.04 -10.82 12.64
N LEU A 145 -0.34 -9.51 12.46
CA LEU A 145 0.63 -8.56 11.93
C LEU A 145 1.75 -8.27 12.91
N MET A 146 1.41 -7.88 14.15
CA MET A 146 2.42 -7.48 15.13
C MET A 146 3.47 -8.55 15.43
N PRO A 147 3.16 -9.86 15.53
CA PRO A 147 4.18 -10.88 15.74
C PRO A 147 5.11 -11.10 14.54
N ILE A 148 4.72 -10.68 13.34
CA ILE A 148 5.51 -10.82 12.10
C ILE A 148 6.41 -9.58 11.91
N LEU A 149 5.91 -8.39 12.27
CA LEU A 149 6.61 -7.11 12.15
C LEU A 149 7.60 -6.88 13.30
#